data_30f881c8f8e2ab63eb12ff3a48c73c6a
#
_entry.id   30f881c8f8e2ab63eb12ff3a48c73c6a
#
_cell.length_a   1.000
_cell.length_b   1.000
_cell.length_c   1.000
_cell.angle_alpha   90.00
_cell.angle_beta   90.00
_cell.angle_gamma   90.00
#
_symmetry.space_group_name_H-M   'P 1'
#
loop_
_entity.id
_entity.type
_entity.pdbx_description
1 polymer ?
#
loop_
_entity_poly.entity_id
_entity_poly.type
_entity_poly.pdbx_seq_one_letter_code
_entity_poly.pdbx_strand_id
1 'polypeptide(L)'
;MSLRIDGKKISSDIKEELKEQVKQLKEEGVSVCLAVIQVGNDPASSVYVNNKKKACAYIGIESQAYELPEETTQEELLALIDRLNKDDHVNGILVQLPVPAHMDEKEIIQAISPAKDVDGFHPQSVGALSTGEPGFVSCTPAGIIQLLKRSGISIDGKDCVVVGRSNIVGKPMAMLLLRENGTVTICHSHTKNLKEVCQRADILVAAIGKPKFFDESDVKDGAVVIDVGIHRNAENKLCGDVDYDKVADKVSAITPVPGGVGPMTIAMLMNNCVEAALRMNNR
;
A
#
# COMPACT_ATOMS: atom_id res chain seq x y z
N MET A 1 -2.10 26.79 10.29
CA MET A 1 -2.67 25.85 9.27
C MET A 1 -1.68 24.71 9.07
N SER A 2 -2.14 23.50 9.19
CA SER A 2 -1.33 22.32 8.94
C SER A 2 -0.98 22.18 7.46
N LEU A 3 0.14 21.49 7.16
CA LEU A 3 0.48 21.06 5.82
C LEU A 3 -0.49 19.94 5.42
N ARG A 4 -1.28 20.16 4.37
CA ARG A 4 -2.05 19.08 3.75
C ARG A 4 -1.12 18.25 2.87
N ILE A 5 -0.89 16.99 3.24
CA ILE A 5 -0.07 16.06 2.46
C ILE A 5 -0.87 15.60 1.25
N ASP A 6 -0.54 16.12 0.07
CA ASP A 6 -1.28 15.86 -1.17
C ASP A 6 -0.80 14.57 -1.86
N GLY A 7 -1.41 13.46 -1.48
CA GLY A 7 -1.08 12.15 -2.06
C GLY A 7 -1.47 12.01 -3.53
N LYS A 8 -2.48 12.76 -4.01
CA LYS A 8 -2.81 12.77 -5.45
C LYS A 8 -1.67 13.36 -6.26
N LYS A 9 -1.14 14.52 -5.82
CA LYS A 9 -0.02 15.17 -6.51
C LYS A 9 1.21 14.28 -6.48
N ILE A 10 1.62 13.81 -5.30
CA ILE A 10 2.82 12.96 -5.13
C ILE A 10 2.71 11.66 -5.94
N SER A 11 1.54 11.01 -5.93
CA SER A 11 1.28 9.82 -6.75
C SER A 11 1.37 10.12 -8.27
N SER A 12 0.93 11.30 -8.70
CA SER A 12 1.04 11.73 -10.10
C SER A 12 2.50 11.93 -10.48
N ASP A 13 3.27 12.62 -9.65
CA ASP A 13 4.70 12.87 -9.87
C ASP A 13 5.47 11.54 -10.01
N ILE A 14 5.23 10.56 -9.12
CA ILE A 14 5.83 9.22 -9.19
C ILE A 14 5.42 8.49 -10.49
N LYS A 15 4.17 8.58 -10.89
CA LYS A 15 3.72 7.94 -12.14
C LYS A 15 4.35 8.55 -13.39
N GLU A 16 4.62 9.84 -13.41
CA GLU A 16 5.38 10.46 -14.50
C GLU A 16 6.84 9.98 -14.53
N GLU A 17 7.50 9.92 -13.35
CA GLU A 17 8.86 9.38 -13.23
C GLU A 17 8.92 7.93 -13.75
N LEU A 18 7.97 7.09 -13.35
CA LEU A 18 7.87 5.70 -13.79
C LEU A 18 7.58 5.57 -15.30
N LYS A 19 6.77 6.46 -15.86
CA LYS A 19 6.45 6.48 -17.28
C LYS A 19 7.70 6.72 -18.14
N GLU A 20 8.55 7.66 -17.76
CA GLU A 20 9.81 7.88 -18.43
C GLU A 20 10.76 6.67 -18.29
N GLN A 21 10.79 6.05 -17.10
CA GLN A 21 11.59 4.85 -16.86
C GLN A 21 11.11 3.65 -17.71
N VAL A 22 9.80 3.40 -17.76
CA VAL A 22 9.22 2.32 -18.59
C VAL A 22 9.47 2.55 -20.07
N LYS A 23 9.42 3.81 -20.54
CA LYS A 23 9.75 4.16 -21.92
C LYS A 23 11.20 3.81 -22.24
N GLN A 24 12.15 4.16 -21.37
CA GLN A 24 13.56 3.82 -21.54
C GLN A 24 13.78 2.30 -21.56
N LEU A 25 13.17 1.58 -20.62
CA LEU A 25 13.24 0.11 -20.58
C LEU A 25 12.73 -0.52 -21.89
N LYS A 26 11.63 0.00 -22.43
CA LYS A 26 11.08 -0.49 -23.70
C LYS A 26 12.02 -0.24 -24.89
N GLU A 27 12.70 0.90 -24.94
CA GLU A 27 13.71 1.20 -25.95
C GLU A 27 14.92 0.24 -25.86
N GLU A 28 15.19 -0.28 -24.66
CA GLU A 28 16.23 -1.27 -24.37
C GLU A 28 15.75 -2.73 -24.51
N GLY A 29 14.52 -2.94 -25.00
CA GLY A 29 13.94 -4.25 -25.24
C GLY A 29 13.34 -4.93 -24.00
N VAL A 30 13.19 -4.22 -22.88
CA VAL A 30 12.56 -4.73 -21.66
C VAL A 30 11.11 -4.27 -21.58
N SER A 31 10.18 -5.21 -21.57
CA SER A 31 8.75 -4.94 -21.30
C SER A 31 8.44 -5.14 -19.81
N VAL A 32 7.48 -4.36 -19.31
CA VAL A 32 6.94 -4.51 -17.94
C VAL A 32 5.50 -4.99 -18.05
N CYS A 33 5.19 -6.13 -17.43
CA CYS A 33 3.89 -6.76 -17.48
C CYS A 33 3.38 -7.13 -16.08
N LEU A 34 2.15 -6.70 -15.77
CA LEU A 34 1.43 -7.02 -14.54
C LEU A 34 0.23 -7.91 -14.82
N ALA A 35 0.19 -9.10 -14.25
CA ALA A 35 -1.00 -9.95 -14.20
C ALA A 35 -1.84 -9.59 -12.98
N VAL A 36 -3.10 -9.19 -13.20
CA VAL A 36 -4.07 -8.85 -12.15
C VAL A 36 -5.18 -9.89 -12.18
N ILE A 37 -5.37 -10.60 -11.07
CA ILE A 37 -6.39 -11.64 -10.92
C ILE A 37 -7.45 -11.14 -9.95
N GLN A 38 -8.71 -11.21 -10.34
CA GLN A 38 -9.88 -10.99 -9.49
C GLN A 38 -10.76 -12.22 -9.54
N VAL A 39 -11.20 -12.71 -8.39
CA VAL A 39 -12.19 -13.79 -8.28
C VAL A 39 -13.49 -13.20 -7.73
N GLY A 40 -14.59 -13.45 -8.42
CA GLY A 40 -15.90 -12.86 -8.08
C GLY A 40 -16.07 -11.42 -8.57
N ASN A 41 -17.22 -10.84 -8.23
CA ASN A 41 -17.68 -9.55 -8.74
C ASN A 41 -17.88 -8.49 -7.63
N ASP A 42 -17.03 -8.49 -6.58
CA ASP A 42 -17.12 -7.47 -5.55
C ASP A 42 -16.94 -6.07 -6.18
N PRO A 43 -17.93 -5.16 -6.04
CA PRO A 43 -17.88 -3.85 -6.69
C PRO A 43 -16.71 -2.97 -6.24
N ALA A 44 -16.28 -3.09 -4.97
CA ALA A 44 -15.13 -2.33 -4.46
C ALA A 44 -13.84 -2.83 -5.10
N SER A 45 -13.64 -4.14 -5.15
CA SER A 45 -12.50 -4.79 -5.82
C SER A 45 -12.41 -4.42 -7.30
N SER A 46 -13.55 -4.42 -8.01
CA SER A 46 -13.62 -4.05 -9.43
C SER A 46 -13.18 -2.60 -9.69
N VAL A 47 -13.53 -1.67 -8.79
CA VAL A 47 -13.04 -0.27 -8.87
C VAL A 47 -11.52 -0.21 -8.71
N TYR A 48 -10.94 -0.97 -7.76
CA TYR A 48 -9.49 -1.01 -7.56
C TYR A 48 -8.76 -1.63 -8.76
N VAL A 49 -9.25 -2.75 -9.29
CA VAL A 49 -8.70 -3.39 -10.49
C VAL A 49 -8.74 -2.45 -11.70
N ASN A 50 -9.85 -1.76 -11.93
CA ASN A 50 -9.96 -0.78 -13.02
C ASN A 50 -8.98 0.40 -12.85
N ASN A 51 -8.77 0.89 -11.63
CA ASN A 51 -7.81 1.94 -11.38
C ASN A 51 -6.36 1.48 -11.60
N LYS A 52 -6.02 0.22 -11.28
CA LYS A 52 -4.73 -0.41 -11.59
C LYS A 52 -4.52 -0.54 -13.09
N LYS A 53 -5.53 -1.05 -13.84
CA LYS A 53 -5.49 -1.11 -15.32
C LYS A 53 -5.22 0.26 -15.96
N LYS A 54 -5.91 1.32 -15.48
CA LYS A 54 -5.71 2.69 -15.96
C LYS A 54 -4.30 3.20 -15.65
N ALA A 55 -3.76 2.89 -14.47
CA ALA A 55 -2.42 3.29 -14.09
C ALA A 55 -1.36 2.57 -14.95
N CYS A 56 -1.52 1.26 -15.20
CA CYS A 56 -0.66 0.52 -16.11
C CYS A 56 -0.65 1.14 -17.51
N ALA A 57 -1.84 1.39 -18.09
CA ALA A 57 -1.97 2.01 -19.41
C ALA A 57 -1.33 3.39 -19.49
N TYR A 58 -1.46 4.20 -18.42
CA TYR A 58 -0.88 5.54 -18.35
C TYR A 58 0.66 5.53 -18.35
N ILE A 59 1.25 4.57 -17.63
CA ILE A 59 2.70 4.44 -17.45
C ILE A 59 3.34 3.70 -18.65
N GLY A 60 2.56 2.87 -19.37
CA GLY A 60 3.05 2.03 -20.45
C GLY A 60 3.39 0.59 -20.01
N ILE A 61 2.93 0.19 -18.82
CA ILE A 61 2.99 -1.18 -18.31
C ILE A 61 1.89 -2.00 -18.99
N GLU A 62 2.23 -3.19 -19.48
CA GLU A 62 1.23 -4.14 -19.98
C GLU A 62 0.41 -4.70 -18.80
N SER A 63 -0.90 -4.81 -18.96
CA SER A 63 -1.78 -5.37 -17.94
C SER A 63 -2.57 -6.53 -18.47
N GLN A 64 -2.32 -7.73 -17.95
CA GLN A 64 -3.13 -8.92 -18.20
C GLN A 64 -4.15 -9.06 -17.07
N ALA A 65 -5.42 -8.95 -17.38
CA ALA A 65 -6.50 -9.06 -16.40
C ALA A 65 -7.22 -10.40 -16.51
N TYR A 66 -7.31 -11.09 -15.39
CA TYR A 66 -7.99 -12.36 -15.22
C TYR A 66 -9.19 -12.15 -14.29
N GLU A 67 -10.37 -12.03 -14.85
CA GLU A 67 -11.63 -11.88 -14.12
C GLU A 67 -12.30 -13.27 -14.06
N LEU A 68 -12.19 -13.91 -12.90
CA LEU A 68 -12.64 -15.28 -12.69
C LEU A 68 -14.03 -15.27 -12.00
N PRO A 69 -14.91 -16.23 -12.33
CA PRO A 69 -16.19 -16.41 -11.63
C PRO A 69 -16.00 -16.62 -10.12
N GLU A 70 -17.02 -16.31 -9.32
CA GLU A 70 -16.98 -16.50 -7.86
C GLU A 70 -16.87 -17.98 -7.47
N GLU A 71 -17.39 -18.88 -8.33
CA GLU A 71 -17.37 -20.33 -8.16
C GLU A 71 -16.01 -20.96 -8.50
N THR A 72 -15.04 -20.18 -9.02
CA THR A 72 -13.69 -20.67 -9.31
C THR A 72 -13.10 -21.37 -8.09
N THR A 73 -12.61 -22.59 -8.30
CA THR A 73 -12.00 -23.35 -7.20
C THR A 73 -10.62 -22.80 -6.85
N GLN A 74 -10.15 -23.09 -5.63
CA GLN A 74 -8.80 -22.73 -5.23
C GLN A 74 -7.74 -23.39 -6.12
N GLU A 75 -7.96 -24.64 -6.51
CA GLU A 75 -7.06 -25.41 -7.40
C GLU A 75 -6.92 -24.73 -8.77
N GLU A 76 -8.02 -24.24 -9.35
CA GLU A 76 -8.00 -23.52 -10.63
C GLU A 76 -7.21 -22.20 -10.51
N LEU A 77 -7.40 -21.44 -9.41
CA LEU A 77 -6.66 -20.22 -9.16
C LEU A 77 -5.16 -20.51 -8.95
N LEU A 78 -4.81 -21.53 -8.17
CA LEU A 78 -3.41 -21.94 -7.95
C LEU A 78 -2.75 -22.40 -9.26
N ALA A 79 -3.47 -23.12 -10.12
CA ALA A 79 -2.97 -23.52 -11.44
C ALA A 79 -2.72 -22.31 -12.36
N LEU A 80 -3.57 -21.28 -12.30
CA LEU A 80 -3.33 -20.01 -13.00
C LEU A 80 -2.09 -19.31 -12.48
N ILE A 81 -1.94 -19.21 -11.16
CA ILE A 81 -0.76 -18.58 -10.52
C ILE A 81 0.52 -19.32 -10.91
N ASP A 82 0.52 -20.66 -10.87
CA ASP A 82 1.68 -21.48 -11.28
C ASP A 82 2.08 -21.21 -12.74
N ARG A 83 1.10 -21.11 -13.66
CA ARG A 83 1.34 -20.76 -15.06
C ARG A 83 1.98 -19.36 -15.17
N LEU A 84 1.44 -18.36 -14.45
CA LEU A 84 1.96 -17.00 -14.46
C LEU A 84 3.35 -16.88 -13.82
N ASN A 85 3.63 -17.69 -12.81
CA ASN A 85 4.96 -17.79 -12.21
C ASN A 85 6.02 -18.25 -13.22
N LYS A 86 5.63 -19.13 -14.15
CA LYS A 86 6.52 -19.70 -15.20
C LYS A 86 6.59 -18.86 -16.48
N ASP A 87 5.74 -17.85 -16.60
CA ASP A 87 5.73 -16.98 -17.77
C ASP A 87 6.76 -15.85 -17.59
N ASP A 88 7.87 -15.91 -18.32
CA ASP A 88 8.94 -14.91 -18.27
C ASP A 88 8.50 -13.52 -18.75
N HIS A 89 7.39 -13.41 -19.48
CA HIS A 89 6.82 -12.13 -19.88
C HIS A 89 6.11 -11.41 -18.72
N VAL A 90 5.61 -12.14 -17.73
CA VAL A 90 4.91 -11.59 -16.57
C VAL A 90 5.93 -11.25 -15.47
N ASN A 91 6.08 -9.97 -15.15
CA ASN A 91 7.01 -9.52 -14.11
C ASN A 91 6.36 -9.42 -12.73
N GLY A 92 5.07 -9.10 -12.65
CA GLY A 92 4.34 -9.02 -11.41
C GLY A 92 3.02 -9.78 -11.44
N ILE A 93 2.65 -10.39 -10.33
CA ILE A 93 1.36 -11.06 -10.13
C ILE A 93 0.67 -10.42 -8.93
N LEU A 94 -0.60 -10.08 -9.12
CA LEU A 94 -1.45 -9.54 -8.08
C LEU A 94 -2.77 -10.30 -8.06
N VAL A 95 -3.11 -10.87 -6.90
CA VAL A 95 -4.45 -11.40 -6.63
C VAL A 95 -5.19 -10.36 -5.80
N GLN A 96 -6.28 -9.81 -6.36
CA GLN A 96 -7.07 -8.78 -5.68
C GLN A 96 -7.79 -9.38 -4.46
N LEU A 97 -7.45 -8.91 -3.28
CA LEU A 97 -8.13 -9.29 -2.03
C LEU A 97 -9.35 -8.37 -1.78
N PRO A 98 -10.36 -8.88 -1.07
CA PRO A 98 -10.49 -10.25 -0.55
C PRO A 98 -10.84 -11.25 -1.66
N VAL A 99 -10.45 -12.50 -1.46
CA VAL A 99 -10.93 -13.64 -2.26
C VAL A 99 -12.23 -14.21 -1.66
N PRO A 100 -13.03 -15.00 -2.42
CA PRO A 100 -14.21 -15.69 -1.89
C PRO A 100 -13.91 -16.52 -0.64
N ALA A 101 -14.87 -16.63 0.27
CA ALA A 101 -14.71 -17.27 1.58
C ALA A 101 -14.31 -18.76 1.57
N HIS A 102 -14.50 -19.45 0.43
CA HIS A 102 -14.09 -20.85 0.25
C HIS A 102 -12.61 -21.01 -0.09
N MET A 103 -11.87 -19.91 -0.26
CA MET A 103 -10.45 -19.91 -0.62
C MET A 103 -9.58 -19.56 0.58
N ASP A 104 -8.40 -20.18 0.67
CA ASP A 104 -7.36 -19.82 1.65
C ASP A 104 -6.44 -18.73 1.09
N GLU A 105 -6.66 -17.49 1.55
CA GLU A 105 -5.86 -16.32 1.17
C GLU A 105 -4.36 -16.51 1.42
N LYS A 106 -3.99 -17.23 2.50
CA LYS A 106 -2.57 -17.43 2.84
C LYS A 106 -1.89 -18.36 1.84
N GLU A 107 -2.55 -19.43 1.47
CA GLU A 107 -2.02 -20.37 0.47
C GLU A 107 -1.88 -19.67 -0.90
N ILE A 108 -2.87 -18.86 -1.28
CA ILE A 108 -2.82 -18.08 -2.52
C ILE A 108 -1.64 -17.11 -2.54
N ILE A 109 -1.45 -16.34 -1.45
CA ILE A 109 -0.31 -15.42 -1.33
C ILE A 109 1.03 -16.18 -1.44
N GLN A 110 1.14 -17.34 -0.78
CA GLN A 110 2.36 -18.15 -0.79
C GLN A 110 2.62 -18.85 -2.13
N ALA A 111 1.61 -19.04 -2.95
CA ALA A 111 1.76 -19.63 -4.28
C ALA A 111 2.37 -18.65 -5.30
N ILE A 112 2.30 -17.35 -5.06
CA ILE A 112 2.94 -16.35 -5.92
C ILE A 112 4.46 -16.43 -5.70
N SER A 113 5.22 -16.48 -6.81
CA SER A 113 6.68 -16.42 -6.72
C SER A 113 7.13 -15.14 -6.01
N PRO A 114 8.02 -15.21 -5.00
CA PRO A 114 8.55 -14.02 -4.33
C PRO A 114 9.16 -12.99 -5.29
N ALA A 115 9.70 -13.43 -6.42
CA ALA A 115 10.24 -12.56 -7.45
C ALA A 115 9.15 -11.79 -8.24
N LYS A 116 7.89 -12.20 -8.14
CA LYS A 116 6.73 -11.60 -8.81
C LYS A 116 5.67 -11.08 -7.83
N ASP A 117 5.92 -11.14 -6.52
CA ASP A 117 5.04 -10.67 -5.44
C ASP A 117 5.09 -9.13 -5.34
N VAL A 118 4.52 -8.45 -6.32
CA VAL A 118 4.57 -6.97 -6.40
C VAL A 118 3.69 -6.27 -5.37
N ASP A 119 2.80 -6.96 -4.67
CA ASP A 119 2.09 -6.44 -3.50
C ASP A 119 2.94 -6.49 -2.22
N GLY A 120 4.00 -7.33 -2.18
CA GLY A 120 4.89 -7.47 -1.03
C GLY A 120 4.26 -8.18 0.16
N PHE A 121 3.35 -9.14 -0.09
CA PHE A 121 2.63 -9.88 0.97
C PHE A 121 3.20 -11.27 1.25
N HIS A 122 4.02 -11.80 0.34
CA HIS A 122 4.65 -13.10 0.51
C HIS A 122 5.52 -13.12 1.78
N PRO A 123 5.51 -14.20 2.58
CA PRO A 123 6.31 -14.30 3.81
C PRO A 123 7.81 -14.02 3.60
N GLN A 124 8.36 -14.34 2.43
CA GLN A 124 9.74 -14.03 2.09
C GLN A 124 9.96 -12.53 1.93
N SER A 125 9.05 -11.79 1.28
CA SER A 125 9.09 -10.33 1.17
C SER A 125 8.99 -9.66 2.55
N VAL A 126 8.11 -10.17 3.41
CA VAL A 126 7.96 -9.69 4.80
C VAL A 126 9.22 -9.98 5.62
N GLY A 127 9.83 -11.16 5.46
CA GLY A 127 11.08 -11.52 6.09
C GLY A 127 12.23 -10.61 5.65
N ALA A 128 12.38 -10.38 4.35
CA ALA A 128 13.38 -9.49 3.78
C ALA A 128 13.24 -8.06 4.31
N LEU A 129 12.00 -7.53 4.41
CA LEU A 129 11.77 -6.22 5.04
C LEU A 129 12.26 -6.18 6.49
N SER A 130 12.02 -7.23 7.27
CA SER A 130 12.39 -7.30 8.69
C SER A 130 13.90 -7.44 8.91
N THR A 131 14.61 -8.08 7.98
CA THR A 131 16.06 -8.29 8.05
C THR A 131 16.87 -7.23 7.31
N GLY A 132 16.21 -6.32 6.58
CA GLY A 132 16.86 -5.31 5.76
C GLY A 132 17.38 -5.83 4.42
N GLU A 133 17.01 -7.05 4.05
CA GLU A 133 17.38 -7.67 2.78
C GLU A 133 16.53 -7.14 1.59
N PRO A 134 17.01 -7.31 0.35
CA PRO A 134 16.25 -6.97 -0.84
C PRO A 134 14.96 -7.79 -0.94
N GLY A 135 13.83 -7.13 -1.16
CA GLY A 135 12.52 -7.74 -1.31
C GLY A 135 11.48 -6.69 -1.73
N PHE A 136 10.30 -7.14 -2.13
CA PHE A 136 9.20 -6.21 -2.36
C PHE A 136 8.61 -5.74 -1.03
N VAL A 137 8.21 -4.48 -1.00
CA VAL A 137 7.60 -3.87 0.17
C VAL A 137 6.11 -3.65 -0.12
N SER A 138 5.27 -3.93 0.88
CA SER A 138 3.84 -3.66 0.78
C SER A 138 3.57 -2.22 0.32
N CYS A 139 2.73 -2.08 -0.71
CA CYS A 139 2.55 -0.85 -1.45
C CYS A 139 2.04 0.33 -0.60
N THR A 140 1.09 0.10 0.30
CA THR A 140 0.52 1.16 1.15
C THR A 140 1.56 1.72 2.12
N PRO A 141 2.30 0.92 2.90
CA PRO A 141 3.38 1.42 3.76
C PRO A 141 4.51 2.10 2.97
N ALA A 142 4.91 1.54 1.83
CA ALA A 142 5.90 2.18 0.95
C ALA A 142 5.43 3.55 0.48
N GLY A 143 4.16 3.67 0.11
CA GLY A 143 3.52 4.93 -0.26
C GLY A 143 3.52 5.96 0.86
N ILE A 144 3.32 5.55 2.10
CA ILE A 144 3.38 6.43 3.28
C ILE A 144 4.79 7.00 3.47
N ILE A 145 5.83 6.17 3.33
CA ILE A 145 7.22 6.66 3.37
C ILE A 145 7.47 7.70 2.28
N GLN A 146 6.97 7.48 1.06
CA GLN A 146 7.09 8.46 -0.03
C GLN A 146 6.33 9.76 0.28
N LEU A 147 5.13 9.68 0.89
CA LEU A 147 4.39 10.86 1.33
C LEU A 147 5.21 11.69 2.32
N LEU A 148 5.78 11.07 3.33
CA LEU A 148 6.60 11.75 4.34
C LEU A 148 7.84 12.39 3.71
N LYS A 149 8.64 11.62 2.97
CA LYS A 149 9.89 12.08 2.35
C LYS A 149 9.65 13.21 1.35
N ARG A 150 8.68 13.06 0.44
CA ARG A 150 8.39 14.07 -0.59
C ARG A 150 7.67 15.30 -0.05
N SER A 151 7.14 15.23 1.18
CA SER A 151 6.61 16.39 1.91
C SER A 151 7.67 17.06 2.82
N GLY A 152 8.94 16.63 2.79
CA GLY A 152 10.02 17.17 3.60
C GLY A 152 9.91 16.83 5.09
N ILE A 153 9.17 15.77 5.44
CA ILE A 153 8.96 15.35 6.83
C ILE A 153 10.03 14.31 7.20
N SER A 154 10.89 14.65 8.16
CA SER A 154 11.90 13.74 8.69
C SER A 154 11.27 12.71 9.63
N ILE A 155 11.70 11.45 9.49
CA ILE A 155 11.35 10.34 10.38
C ILE A 155 12.46 10.08 11.39
N ASP A 156 13.69 10.49 11.07
CA ASP A 156 14.89 10.25 11.86
C ASP A 156 14.75 10.80 13.29
N GLY A 157 14.90 9.93 14.28
CA GLY A 157 14.79 10.23 15.70
C GLY A 157 13.38 10.55 16.20
N LYS A 158 12.32 10.35 15.39
CA LYS A 158 10.93 10.65 15.77
C LYS A 158 10.26 9.52 16.51
N ASP A 159 9.38 9.86 17.47
CA ASP A 159 8.43 8.93 18.07
C ASP A 159 7.29 8.64 17.08
N CYS A 160 7.28 7.42 16.54
CA CYS A 160 6.30 6.97 15.56
C CYS A 160 5.33 5.99 16.21
N VAL A 161 4.04 6.27 16.14
CA VAL A 161 3.00 5.38 16.63
C VAL A 161 2.18 4.86 15.44
N VAL A 162 2.15 3.54 15.28
CA VAL A 162 1.32 2.86 14.28
C VAL A 162 0.16 2.20 14.99
N VAL A 163 -1.06 2.67 14.76
CA VAL A 163 -2.27 2.04 15.30
C VAL A 163 -2.87 1.13 14.25
N GLY A 164 -2.67 -0.16 14.45
CA GLY A 164 -3.00 -1.26 13.54
C GLY A 164 -1.84 -2.25 13.45
N ARG A 165 -2.16 -3.55 13.33
CA ARG A 165 -1.14 -4.62 13.27
C ARG A 165 -1.41 -5.65 12.16
N SER A 166 -2.08 -5.23 11.09
CA SER A 166 -2.30 -6.09 9.93
C SER A 166 -0.98 -6.47 9.26
N ASN A 167 -0.96 -7.61 8.57
CA ASN A 167 0.22 -8.05 7.83
C ASN A 167 0.49 -7.18 6.61
N ILE A 168 -0.56 -6.55 6.07
CA ILE A 168 -0.48 -5.78 4.82
C ILE A 168 -0.16 -4.28 5.04
N VAL A 169 -0.42 -3.74 6.25
CA VAL A 169 -0.17 -2.31 6.55
C VAL A 169 0.58 -2.13 7.87
N GLY A 170 0.00 -2.49 9.01
CA GLY A 170 0.53 -2.09 10.33
C GLY A 170 1.93 -2.60 10.61
N LYS A 171 2.18 -3.89 10.44
CA LYS A 171 3.51 -4.49 10.65
C LYS A 171 4.56 -3.97 9.66
N PRO A 172 4.32 -3.99 8.34
CA PRO A 172 5.30 -3.45 7.39
C PRO A 172 5.53 -1.94 7.57
N MET A 173 4.50 -1.16 7.96
CA MET A 173 4.67 0.25 8.26
C MET A 173 5.64 0.49 9.42
N ALA A 174 5.50 -0.30 10.49
CA ALA A 174 6.40 -0.20 11.63
C ALA A 174 7.85 -0.53 11.26
N MET A 175 8.07 -1.56 10.45
CA MET A 175 9.41 -1.92 9.96
C MET A 175 10.00 -0.83 9.07
N LEU A 176 9.21 -0.21 8.22
CA LEU A 176 9.68 0.89 7.37
C LEU A 176 10.05 2.14 8.17
N LEU A 177 9.23 2.52 9.17
CA LEU A 177 9.54 3.65 10.05
C LEU A 177 10.82 3.38 10.87
N LEU A 178 10.98 2.14 11.36
CA LEU A 178 12.23 1.72 12.05
C LEU A 178 13.43 1.81 11.11
N ARG A 179 13.30 1.38 9.86
CA ARG A 179 14.34 1.47 8.83
C ARG A 179 14.75 2.91 8.50
N GLU A 180 13.84 3.86 8.71
CA GLU A 180 14.09 5.30 8.56
C GLU A 180 14.54 5.96 9.91
N ASN A 181 15.03 5.16 10.85
CA ASN A 181 15.51 5.58 12.18
C ASN A 181 14.42 6.16 13.12
N GLY A 182 13.16 5.87 12.91
CA GLY A 182 12.08 6.19 13.84
C GLY A 182 12.06 5.27 15.06
N THR A 183 11.71 5.78 16.23
CA THR A 183 11.35 4.97 17.40
C THR A 183 9.90 4.55 17.27
N VAL A 184 9.61 3.24 17.16
CA VAL A 184 8.29 2.78 16.73
C VAL A 184 7.54 2.07 17.84
N THR A 185 6.30 2.49 18.07
CA THR A 185 5.32 1.79 18.91
C THR A 185 4.16 1.29 18.06
N ILE A 186 3.87 -0.02 18.11
CA ILE A 186 2.71 -0.62 17.45
C ILE A 186 1.58 -0.76 18.48
N CYS A 187 0.41 -0.18 18.16
CA CYS A 187 -0.80 -0.29 18.97
C CYS A 187 -1.86 -1.14 18.27
N HIS A 188 -2.71 -1.76 19.07
CA HIS A 188 -3.78 -2.65 18.61
C HIS A 188 -4.95 -2.70 19.61
N SER A 189 -5.97 -3.50 19.34
CA SER A 189 -7.19 -3.61 20.16
C SER A 189 -6.98 -4.01 21.64
N HIS A 190 -5.80 -4.54 21.99
CA HIS A 190 -5.44 -4.87 23.38
C HIS A 190 -4.49 -3.85 24.02
N THR A 191 -4.15 -2.77 23.32
CA THR A 191 -3.29 -1.71 23.87
C THR A 191 -4.04 -0.97 24.97
N LYS A 192 -3.45 -0.91 26.16
CA LYS A 192 -3.96 -0.09 27.26
C LYS A 192 -3.55 1.36 27.05
N ASN A 193 -4.38 2.29 27.50
CA ASN A 193 -4.10 3.73 27.42
C ASN A 193 -3.72 4.21 26.01
N LEU A 194 -4.44 3.71 24.98
CA LEU A 194 -4.16 4.01 23.58
C LEU A 194 -4.03 5.52 23.34
N LYS A 195 -4.91 6.32 23.91
CA LYS A 195 -4.91 7.78 23.81
C LYS A 195 -3.58 8.39 24.26
N GLU A 196 -3.08 8.01 25.43
CA GLU A 196 -1.81 8.51 25.97
C GLU A 196 -0.61 8.13 25.08
N VAL A 197 -0.67 6.92 24.49
CA VAL A 197 0.36 6.48 23.53
C VAL A 197 0.32 7.34 22.26
N CYS A 198 -0.85 7.59 21.71
CA CYS A 198 -1.03 8.42 20.51
C CYS A 198 -0.62 9.88 20.75
N GLN A 199 -0.91 10.45 21.93
CA GLN A 199 -0.53 11.80 22.31
C GLN A 199 0.99 12.05 22.42
N ARG A 200 1.82 11.01 22.43
CA ARG A 200 3.29 11.16 22.42
C ARG A 200 3.87 11.19 21.00
N ALA A 201 3.08 10.73 20.01
CA ALA A 201 3.55 10.53 18.67
C ALA A 201 3.95 11.83 17.98
N ASP A 202 5.16 11.91 17.45
CA ASP A 202 5.56 12.91 16.47
C ASP A 202 4.93 12.57 15.09
N ILE A 203 4.85 11.27 14.79
CA ILE A 203 4.19 10.74 13.58
C ILE A 203 3.19 9.67 14.02
N LEU A 204 1.91 9.92 13.78
CA LEU A 204 0.81 8.97 14.03
C LEU A 204 0.32 8.39 12.72
N VAL A 205 0.34 7.06 12.60
CA VAL A 205 -0.26 6.33 11.46
C VAL A 205 -1.51 5.59 11.94
N ALA A 206 -2.67 6.04 11.50
CA ALA A 206 -3.98 5.45 11.82
C ALA A 206 -4.37 4.43 10.75
N ALA A 207 -4.42 3.13 11.13
CA ALA A 207 -4.69 2.01 10.22
C ALA A 207 -5.53 0.92 10.91
N ILE A 208 -6.68 1.32 11.47
CA ILE A 208 -7.56 0.43 12.27
C ILE A 208 -8.86 0.07 11.58
N GLY A 209 -9.21 0.74 10.50
CA GLY A 209 -10.44 0.48 9.77
C GLY A 209 -11.71 0.92 10.53
N LYS A 210 -11.64 2.02 11.29
CA LYS A 210 -12.78 2.57 12.05
C LYS A 210 -12.99 4.05 11.72
N PRO A 211 -14.11 4.42 11.08
CA PRO A 211 -14.34 5.78 10.63
C PRO A 211 -14.32 6.78 11.79
N LYS A 212 -13.54 7.86 11.62
CA LYS A 212 -13.44 9.00 12.56
C LYS A 212 -13.17 8.60 14.01
N PHE A 213 -12.38 7.56 14.23
CA PHE A 213 -12.06 7.06 15.56
C PHE A 213 -11.12 8.00 16.33
N PHE A 214 -10.17 8.65 15.63
CA PHE A 214 -9.22 9.60 16.24
C PHE A 214 -9.71 11.03 16.05
N ASP A 215 -9.67 11.80 17.13
CA ASP A 215 -9.98 13.23 17.14
C ASP A 215 -8.80 14.07 17.69
N GLU A 216 -9.02 15.38 17.88
CA GLU A 216 -8.00 16.29 18.39
C GLU A 216 -7.48 15.94 19.77
N SER A 217 -8.25 15.20 20.56
CA SER A 217 -7.84 14.78 21.90
C SER A 217 -6.87 13.60 21.90
N ASP A 218 -6.72 12.90 20.78
CA ASP A 218 -5.85 11.73 20.63
C ASP A 218 -4.46 12.08 20.07
N VAL A 219 -4.25 13.28 19.56
CA VAL A 219 -3.03 13.66 18.87
C VAL A 219 -2.21 14.69 19.65
N LYS A 220 -0.89 14.66 19.50
CA LYS A 220 0.04 15.66 20.01
C LYS A 220 -0.06 16.95 19.19
N ASP A 221 0.10 18.10 19.84
CA ASP A 221 0.24 19.39 19.14
C ASP A 221 1.45 19.36 18.20
N GLY A 222 1.24 19.74 16.96
CA GLY A 222 2.27 19.75 15.94
C GLY A 222 2.67 18.38 15.39
N ALA A 223 1.99 17.28 15.74
CA ALA A 223 2.23 15.97 15.18
C ALA A 223 2.02 15.93 13.65
N VAL A 224 2.54 14.89 13.01
CA VAL A 224 2.20 14.49 11.65
C VAL A 224 1.22 13.33 11.72
N VAL A 225 0.08 13.44 11.02
CA VAL A 225 -0.95 12.41 11.04
C VAL A 225 -1.15 11.81 9.65
N ILE A 226 -0.98 10.49 9.56
CA ILE A 226 -1.20 9.71 8.34
C ILE A 226 -2.43 8.85 8.55
N ASP A 227 -3.49 9.17 7.83
CA ASP A 227 -4.75 8.42 7.84
C ASP A 227 -4.79 7.42 6.70
N VAL A 228 -4.77 6.13 7.03
CA VAL A 228 -4.84 5.02 6.06
C VAL A 228 -6.27 4.56 5.84
N GLY A 229 -7.20 4.95 6.72
CA GLY A 229 -8.60 4.54 6.66
C GLY A 229 -9.29 5.00 5.37
N ILE A 230 -10.14 4.15 4.82
CA ILE A 230 -11.03 4.49 3.70
C ILE A 230 -12.39 3.88 3.99
N HIS A 231 -13.35 4.73 4.34
CA HIS A 231 -14.71 4.34 4.68
C HIS A 231 -15.72 5.19 3.92
N ARG A 232 -16.96 4.73 3.87
CA ARG A 232 -18.09 5.54 3.46
C ARG A 232 -18.93 5.88 4.70
N ASN A 233 -19.15 7.17 4.92
CA ASN A 233 -20.02 7.63 5.98
C ASN A 233 -21.51 7.46 5.61
N ALA A 234 -22.42 7.85 6.50
CA ALA A 234 -23.86 7.76 6.28
C ALA A 234 -24.36 8.55 5.05
N GLU A 235 -23.60 9.56 4.62
CA GLU A 235 -23.89 10.37 3.42
C GLU A 235 -23.20 9.82 2.16
N ASN A 236 -22.65 8.60 2.21
CA ASN A 236 -21.89 7.94 1.14
C ASN A 236 -20.59 8.69 0.73
N LYS A 237 -20.11 9.65 1.54
CA LYS A 237 -18.84 10.35 1.33
C LYS A 237 -17.69 9.55 1.94
N LEU A 238 -16.52 9.63 1.30
CA LEU A 238 -15.31 8.98 1.82
C LEU A 238 -14.78 9.72 3.04
N CYS A 239 -14.41 8.97 4.06
CA CYS A 239 -13.72 9.44 5.26
C CYS A 239 -12.68 8.42 5.71
N GLY A 240 -11.77 8.83 6.59
CA GLY A 240 -10.73 7.99 7.14
C GLY A 240 -10.99 7.53 8.57
N ASP A 241 -9.94 7.02 9.20
CA ASP A 241 -9.93 6.67 10.63
C ASP A 241 -9.83 7.93 11.52
N VAL A 242 -9.42 9.06 10.95
CA VAL A 242 -9.22 10.33 11.67
C VAL A 242 -10.34 11.30 11.34
N ASP A 243 -10.86 12.01 12.34
CA ASP A 243 -11.77 13.15 12.13
C ASP A 243 -10.94 14.37 11.68
N TYR A 244 -10.75 14.45 10.34
CA TYR A 244 -9.88 15.43 9.70
C TYR A 244 -10.16 16.86 10.14
N ASP A 245 -11.43 17.24 10.18
CA ASP A 245 -11.84 18.62 10.47
C ASP A 245 -11.48 19.05 11.90
N LYS A 246 -11.49 18.12 12.86
CA LYS A 246 -11.11 18.37 14.24
C LYS A 246 -9.59 18.35 14.45
N VAL A 247 -8.87 17.51 13.70
CA VAL A 247 -7.44 17.28 13.91
C VAL A 247 -6.58 18.29 13.15
N ALA A 248 -7.03 18.75 11.99
CA ALA A 248 -6.23 19.53 11.06
C ALA A 248 -5.64 20.83 11.66
N ASP A 249 -6.35 21.52 12.54
CA ASP A 249 -5.85 22.78 13.13
C ASP A 249 -4.81 22.55 14.24
N LYS A 250 -4.73 21.34 14.79
CA LYS A 250 -3.84 20.98 15.89
C LYS A 250 -2.47 20.46 15.45
N VAL A 251 -2.40 19.84 14.28
CA VAL A 251 -1.22 19.10 13.80
C VAL A 251 -0.38 19.92 12.81
N SER A 252 0.88 19.53 12.60
CA SER A 252 1.74 20.20 11.63
C SER A 252 1.49 19.75 10.20
N ALA A 253 1.09 18.47 10.00
CA ALA A 253 0.79 17.92 8.71
C ALA A 253 -0.23 16.77 8.83
N ILE A 254 -1.10 16.62 7.82
CA ILE A 254 -2.11 15.57 7.80
C ILE A 254 -2.44 15.13 6.37
N THR A 255 -2.69 13.82 6.17
CA THR A 255 -3.21 13.30 4.91
C THR A 255 -4.74 13.46 4.85
N PRO A 256 -5.31 13.96 3.73
CA PRO A 256 -6.76 13.98 3.54
C PRO A 256 -7.30 12.61 3.12
N VAL A 257 -8.57 12.34 3.43
CA VAL A 257 -9.31 11.21 2.85
C VAL A 257 -10.58 11.75 2.18
N PRO A 258 -10.73 11.63 0.85
CA PRO A 258 -9.82 10.99 -0.11
C PRO A 258 -8.63 11.88 -0.52
N GLY A 259 -7.61 11.25 -1.12
CA GLY A 259 -6.52 11.96 -1.78
C GLY A 259 -5.19 11.99 -1.03
N GLY A 260 -5.11 11.30 0.13
CA GLY A 260 -3.87 11.05 0.86
C GLY A 260 -3.23 9.71 0.48
N VAL A 261 -3.35 8.70 1.33
CA VAL A 261 -2.66 7.41 1.19
C VAL A 261 -3.16 6.59 -0.01
N GLY A 262 -4.47 6.56 -0.28
CA GLY A 262 -5.04 5.68 -1.33
C GLY A 262 -4.38 5.78 -2.71
N PRO A 263 -4.17 6.98 -3.30
CA PRO A 263 -3.48 7.12 -4.58
C PRO A 263 -2.07 6.55 -4.59
N MET A 264 -1.37 6.57 -3.46
CA MET A 264 0.01 6.09 -3.34
C MET A 264 0.15 4.58 -3.47
N THR A 265 -0.84 3.82 -2.98
CA THR A 265 -0.84 2.36 -3.09
C THR A 265 -0.70 1.90 -4.55
N ILE A 266 -1.45 2.55 -5.46
CA ILE A 266 -1.36 2.23 -6.89
C ILE A 266 -0.01 2.66 -7.48
N ALA A 267 0.51 3.83 -7.10
CA ALA A 267 1.81 4.29 -7.60
C ALA A 267 2.94 3.35 -7.16
N MET A 268 2.91 2.87 -5.89
CA MET A 268 3.92 1.93 -5.40
C MET A 268 3.78 0.53 -6.01
N LEU A 269 2.57 0.09 -6.33
CA LEU A 269 2.38 -1.15 -7.10
C LEU A 269 3.05 -1.05 -8.48
N MET A 270 2.86 0.07 -9.18
CA MET A 270 3.54 0.30 -10.47
C MET A 270 5.06 0.33 -10.32
N ASN A 271 5.56 0.97 -9.25
CA ASN A 271 6.98 0.97 -8.92
C ASN A 271 7.51 -0.47 -8.70
N ASN A 272 6.80 -1.30 -7.93
CA ASN A 272 7.21 -2.67 -7.70
C ASN A 272 7.18 -3.51 -8.99
N CYS A 273 6.26 -3.23 -9.93
CA CYS A 273 6.25 -3.90 -11.24
C CYS A 273 7.49 -3.54 -12.08
N VAL A 274 7.89 -2.27 -12.08
CA VAL A 274 9.11 -1.83 -12.76
C VAL A 274 10.35 -2.45 -12.11
N GLU A 275 10.42 -2.44 -10.79
CA GLU A 275 11.49 -3.09 -10.02
C GLU A 275 11.59 -4.60 -10.31
N ALA A 276 10.44 -5.29 -10.42
CA ALA A 276 10.40 -6.70 -10.78
C ALA A 276 10.99 -6.95 -12.17
N ALA A 277 10.62 -6.12 -13.15
CA ALA A 277 11.17 -6.22 -14.51
C ALA A 277 12.69 -5.98 -14.54
N LEU A 278 13.18 -5.00 -13.78
CA LEU A 278 14.62 -4.72 -13.67
C LEU A 278 15.36 -5.93 -13.05
N ARG A 279 14.89 -6.46 -11.92
CA ARG A 279 15.49 -7.60 -11.24
C ARG A 279 15.52 -8.85 -12.13
N MET A 280 14.45 -9.14 -12.88
CA MET A 280 14.38 -10.28 -13.81
C MET A 280 15.36 -10.14 -14.99
N ASN A 281 15.73 -8.91 -15.35
CA ASN A 281 16.71 -8.62 -16.42
C ASN A 281 18.12 -8.33 -15.87
N ASN A 282 18.42 -8.62 -14.59
CA ASN A 282 19.71 -8.40 -13.93
C ASN A 282 20.23 -6.96 -14.04
N ARG A 283 19.36 -5.98 -13.83
CA ARG A 283 19.63 -4.54 -13.94
C ARG A 283 19.37 -3.79 -12.63
#